data_18f51aad03fd22fcf89b5318f7d8dbd2
#
_entry.id   18f51aad03fd22fcf89b5318f7d8dbd2
#
_cell.length_a   1.000
_cell.length_b   1.000
_cell.length_c   1.000
_cell.angle_alpha   90.00
_cell.angle_beta   90.00
_cell.angle_gamma   90.00
#
_symmetry.space_group_name_H-M   'P 1'
#
loop_
_entity.id
_entity.type
_entity.pdbx_description
1 polymer ?
#
loop_
_entity_poly.entity_id
_entity_poly.type
_entity_poly.pdbx_seq_one_letter_code
_entity_poly.pdbx_strand_id
1 'polypeptide(L)'
;RKMETMKLSRTVYSCTFKESDEVFNKVISKPAFATEFHQPWATDKMKVSDDFFKSWMSWTSKVLTGIDGFEFKYPTAGSSEGVREVIYQAALNKRTVVVLDGEYEGYAAYTNAANGQLVVVNRDNFFVEIQTLPEDILFVVSNPNSLDGNLISEIDTMFSALAMIRPAVEVLIDLTYVGVVDFDNYKIDLSHPNIKYACFSLSKPFGVYYHRIGGMFSKKPLLGLYGNS
;
A
#
# COMPACT_ATOMS: atom_id res chain seq x y z
N ARG A 1 -13.97 32.52 1.80
CA ARG A 1 -13.03 31.79 0.93
C ARG A 1 -13.85 30.84 0.08
N LYS A 2 -13.93 31.05 -1.24
CA LYS A 2 -14.51 30.10 -2.17
C LYS A 2 -13.61 28.86 -2.17
N MET A 3 -14.17 27.69 -1.81
CA MET A 3 -13.53 26.41 -2.09
C MET A 3 -13.44 26.32 -3.63
N GLU A 4 -12.21 26.35 -4.16
CA GLU A 4 -11.98 25.90 -5.53
C GLU A 4 -12.41 24.44 -5.60
N THR A 5 -13.33 24.14 -6.49
CA THR A 5 -13.74 22.79 -6.80
C THR A 5 -12.53 22.05 -7.35
N MET A 6 -11.92 21.18 -6.52
CA MET A 6 -10.95 20.21 -7.01
C MET A 6 -11.58 19.50 -8.21
N LYS A 7 -10.95 19.60 -9.37
CA LYS A 7 -11.28 18.73 -10.49
C LYS A 7 -11.01 17.30 -10.01
N LEU A 8 -12.09 16.56 -9.74
CA LEU A 8 -11.99 15.13 -9.45
C LEU A 8 -11.26 14.50 -10.63
N SER A 9 -10.04 14.05 -10.41
CA SER A 9 -9.36 13.18 -11.35
C SER A 9 -10.24 11.94 -11.54
N ARG A 10 -10.39 11.48 -12.78
CA ARG A 10 -11.23 10.31 -13.05
C ARG A 10 -10.57 9.11 -12.34
N THR A 11 -11.17 8.68 -11.25
CA THR A 11 -10.77 7.45 -10.57
C THR A 11 -10.81 6.31 -11.56
N VAL A 12 -9.71 5.61 -11.73
CA VAL A 12 -9.70 4.37 -12.51
C VAL A 12 -10.50 3.33 -11.73
N TYR A 13 -11.69 3.04 -12.21
CA TYR A 13 -12.52 1.99 -11.62
C TYR A 13 -11.84 0.64 -11.80
N SER A 14 -11.93 -0.21 -10.77
CA SER A 14 -11.50 -1.60 -10.90
C SER A 14 -12.38 -2.31 -11.93
N CYS A 15 -11.75 -3.00 -12.87
CA CYS A 15 -12.44 -3.95 -13.72
C CYS A 15 -12.95 -5.12 -12.87
N THR A 16 -14.06 -5.71 -13.26
CA THR A 16 -14.49 -7.02 -12.76
C THR A 16 -14.01 -8.09 -13.74
N PHE A 17 -13.54 -9.21 -13.22
CA PHE A 17 -13.10 -10.34 -14.03
C PHE A 17 -14.02 -11.52 -13.81
N LYS A 18 -14.52 -12.09 -14.91
CA LYS A 18 -15.41 -13.27 -14.88
C LYS A 18 -14.78 -14.45 -14.13
N GLU A 19 -13.47 -14.62 -14.31
CA GLU A 19 -12.68 -15.67 -13.64
C GLU A 19 -12.67 -15.49 -12.11
N SER A 20 -12.60 -14.25 -11.63
CA SER A 20 -12.67 -13.94 -10.21
C SER A 20 -14.07 -14.23 -9.65
N ASP A 21 -15.13 -13.89 -10.38
CA ASP A 21 -16.50 -14.18 -10.00
C ASP A 21 -16.76 -15.70 -9.97
N GLU A 22 -16.23 -16.46 -10.94
CA GLU A 22 -16.33 -17.93 -10.97
C GLU A 22 -15.62 -18.57 -9.77
N VAL A 23 -14.42 -18.11 -9.42
CA VAL A 23 -13.69 -18.58 -8.24
C VAL A 23 -14.45 -18.24 -6.96
N PHE A 24 -14.95 -17.02 -6.84
CA PHE A 24 -15.73 -16.60 -5.69
C PHE A 24 -16.98 -17.48 -5.52
N ASN A 25 -17.78 -17.65 -6.56
CA ASN A 25 -18.97 -18.48 -6.53
C ASN A 25 -18.66 -19.95 -6.19
N LYS A 26 -17.54 -20.49 -6.68
CA LYS A 26 -17.08 -21.83 -6.35
C LYS A 26 -16.72 -21.97 -4.87
N VAL A 27 -16.17 -20.93 -4.26
CA VAL A 27 -15.80 -20.95 -2.84
C VAL A 27 -17.04 -20.84 -1.95
N ILE A 28 -17.93 -19.87 -2.21
CA ILE A 28 -19.12 -19.64 -1.38
C ILE A 28 -20.14 -20.79 -1.47
N SER A 29 -20.13 -21.55 -2.56
CA SER A 29 -21.02 -22.71 -2.74
C SER A 29 -20.56 -23.95 -1.96
N LYS A 30 -19.36 -23.96 -1.37
CA LYS A 30 -18.90 -25.10 -0.58
C LYS A 30 -19.64 -25.14 0.78
N PRO A 31 -20.11 -26.34 1.23
CA PRO A 31 -20.75 -26.47 2.53
C PRO A 31 -19.86 -25.97 3.70
N ALA A 32 -18.54 -26.16 3.60
CA ALA A 32 -17.59 -25.67 4.61
C ALA A 32 -17.64 -24.15 4.75
N PHE A 33 -17.82 -23.40 3.66
CA PHE A 33 -17.92 -21.94 3.70
C PHE A 33 -19.12 -21.47 4.54
N ALA A 34 -20.28 -22.10 4.40
CA ALA A 34 -21.47 -21.76 5.19
C ALA A 34 -21.20 -21.95 6.71
N THR A 35 -20.50 -23.03 7.07
CA THR A 35 -20.12 -23.28 8.47
C THR A 35 -19.14 -22.23 8.98
N GLU A 36 -18.09 -21.92 8.23
CA GLU A 36 -17.09 -20.90 8.58
C GLU A 36 -17.71 -19.51 8.69
N PHE A 37 -18.64 -19.17 7.79
CA PHE A 37 -19.34 -17.89 7.80
C PHE A 37 -20.28 -17.73 9.01
N HIS A 38 -21.03 -18.77 9.35
CA HIS A 38 -21.98 -18.74 10.47
C HIS A 38 -21.34 -19.02 11.84
N GLN A 39 -20.13 -19.56 11.86
CA GLN A 39 -19.39 -19.88 13.07
C GLN A 39 -17.96 -19.30 13.03
N PRO A 40 -17.80 -17.99 12.80
CA PRO A 40 -16.47 -17.38 12.64
C PRO A 40 -15.58 -17.53 13.88
N TRP A 41 -16.17 -17.75 15.06
CA TRP A 41 -15.43 -18.04 16.30
C TRP A 41 -14.76 -19.42 16.32
N ALA A 42 -15.19 -20.35 15.48
CA ALA A 42 -14.60 -21.69 15.35
C ALA A 42 -13.42 -21.70 14.35
N THR A 43 -13.20 -20.60 13.63
CA THR A 43 -12.15 -20.47 12.64
C THR A 43 -10.87 -19.96 13.31
N ASP A 44 -9.76 -20.61 13.04
CA ASP A 44 -8.43 -20.12 13.42
C ASP A 44 -8.07 -18.91 12.52
N LYS A 45 -8.33 -17.72 13.05
CA LYS A 45 -8.14 -16.46 12.32
C LYS A 45 -6.67 -16.22 11.99
N MET A 46 -5.76 -16.60 12.89
CA MET A 46 -4.33 -16.43 12.65
C MET A 46 -3.87 -17.31 11.49
N LYS A 47 -4.33 -18.55 11.43
CA LYS A 47 -4.03 -19.45 10.31
C LYS A 47 -4.58 -18.89 8.98
N VAL A 48 -5.80 -18.37 8.96
CA VAL A 48 -6.39 -17.77 7.76
C VAL A 48 -5.57 -16.56 7.30
N SER A 49 -5.16 -15.70 8.23
CA SER A 49 -4.30 -14.56 7.94
C SER A 49 -2.94 -14.99 7.39
N ASP A 50 -2.30 -15.96 8.04
CA ASP A 50 -1.01 -16.50 7.59
C ASP A 50 -1.08 -17.10 6.19
N ASP A 51 -2.10 -17.93 5.92
CA ASP A 51 -2.30 -18.55 4.61
C ASP A 51 -2.57 -17.51 3.52
N PHE A 52 -3.29 -16.44 3.85
CA PHE A 52 -3.52 -15.31 2.96
C PHE A 52 -2.20 -14.61 2.57
N PHE A 53 -1.40 -14.22 3.56
CA PHE A 53 -0.12 -13.56 3.30
C PHE A 53 0.87 -14.47 2.58
N LYS A 54 0.96 -15.76 2.95
CA LYS A 54 1.79 -16.74 2.25
C LYS A 54 1.40 -16.88 0.79
N SER A 55 0.10 -16.92 0.50
CA SER A 55 -0.42 -17.03 -0.87
C SER A 55 -0.05 -15.79 -1.69
N TRP A 56 -0.22 -14.59 -1.12
CA TRP A 56 0.14 -13.35 -1.79
C TRP A 56 1.64 -13.23 -2.03
N MET A 57 2.47 -13.53 -1.03
CA MET A 57 3.93 -13.53 -1.14
C MET A 57 4.43 -14.54 -2.17
N SER A 58 3.85 -15.73 -2.21
CA SER A 58 4.17 -16.75 -3.22
C SER A 58 3.82 -16.27 -4.63
N TRP A 59 2.65 -15.68 -4.81
CA TRP A 59 2.21 -15.14 -6.09
C TRP A 59 3.12 -14.01 -6.59
N THR A 60 3.57 -13.12 -5.70
CA THR A 60 4.41 -11.98 -6.06
C THR A 60 5.92 -12.25 -6.02
N SER A 61 6.34 -13.47 -5.68
CA SER A 61 7.75 -13.83 -5.46
C SER A 61 8.68 -13.60 -6.65
N LYS A 62 8.13 -13.56 -7.88
CA LYS A 62 8.90 -13.25 -9.08
C LYS A 62 9.24 -11.77 -9.22
N VAL A 63 8.46 -10.89 -8.59
CA VAL A 63 8.58 -9.43 -8.75
C VAL A 63 9.02 -8.70 -7.49
N LEU A 64 8.75 -9.27 -6.31
CA LEU A 64 9.09 -8.68 -5.03
C LEU A 64 10.20 -9.47 -4.35
N THR A 65 11.24 -8.77 -3.90
CA THR A 65 12.28 -9.32 -3.04
C THR A 65 12.30 -8.56 -1.71
N GLY A 66 12.87 -9.16 -0.65
CA GLY A 66 13.00 -8.52 0.66
C GLY A 66 11.71 -8.44 1.48
N ILE A 67 10.58 -8.99 1.00
CA ILE A 67 9.30 -8.98 1.73
C ILE A 67 9.36 -9.77 3.05
N ASP A 68 10.23 -10.77 3.14
CA ASP A 68 10.43 -11.57 4.36
C ASP A 68 11.03 -10.76 5.51
N GLY A 69 11.60 -9.60 5.23
CA GLY A 69 12.13 -8.68 6.24
C GLY A 69 11.06 -7.91 7.03
N PHE A 70 9.77 -8.11 6.74
CA PHE A 70 8.66 -7.49 7.45
C PHE A 70 8.11 -8.44 8.51
N GLU A 71 8.31 -8.07 9.77
CA GLU A 71 7.90 -8.86 10.93
C GLU A 71 6.38 -8.90 11.10
N PHE A 72 5.73 -7.75 10.88
CA PHE A 72 4.29 -7.60 11.12
C PHE A 72 3.49 -7.65 9.83
N LYS A 73 2.38 -8.37 9.86
CA LYS A 73 1.46 -8.54 8.75
C LYS A 73 0.03 -8.34 9.25
N TYR A 74 -0.68 -7.40 8.61
CA TYR A 74 -2.06 -7.06 9.01
C TYR A 74 -3.00 -7.22 7.82
N PRO A 75 -4.02 -8.09 7.88
CA PRO A 75 -5.12 -8.06 6.93
C PRO A 75 -5.83 -6.70 7.01
N THR A 76 -6.17 -6.13 5.86
CA THR A 76 -6.78 -4.80 5.81
C THR A 76 -7.93 -4.75 4.80
N ALA A 77 -8.84 -3.80 4.99
CA ALA A 77 -9.93 -3.51 4.07
C ALA A 77 -9.41 -2.78 2.80
N GLY A 78 -8.56 -3.46 2.03
CA GLY A 78 -7.76 -2.88 0.94
C GLY A 78 -6.54 -2.12 1.48
N SER A 79 -5.69 -1.59 0.59
CA SER A 79 -4.49 -0.83 0.97
C SER A 79 -4.82 0.44 1.77
N SER A 80 -5.96 1.06 1.50
CA SER A 80 -6.35 2.37 2.08
C SER A 80 -6.39 2.37 3.61
N GLU A 81 -6.77 1.27 4.26
CA GLU A 81 -6.80 1.19 5.72
C GLU A 81 -5.39 1.24 6.30
N GLY A 82 -4.47 0.45 5.75
CA GLY A 82 -3.09 0.44 6.18
C GLY A 82 -2.37 1.77 5.90
N VAL A 83 -2.57 2.35 4.72
CA VAL A 83 -2.02 3.66 4.36
C VAL A 83 -2.48 4.73 5.33
N ARG A 84 -3.78 4.76 5.63
CA ARG A 84 -4.37 5.72 6.58
C ARG A 84 -3.74 5.60 7.96
N GLU A 85 -3.55 4.37 8.46
CA GLU A 85 -2.92 4.14 9.75
C GLU A 85 -1.49 4.66 9.78
N VAL A 86 -0.67 4.37 8.77
CA VAL A 86 0.72 4.81 8.69
C VAL A 86 0.80 6.35 8.64
N ILE A 87 -0.05 6.99 7.83
CA ILE A 87 -0.11 8.46 7.73
C ILE A 87 -0.57 9.07 9.07
N TYR A 88 -1.54 8.46 9.75
CA TYR A 88 -2.00 8.91 11.05
C TYR A 88 -0.87 8.85 12.09
N GLN A 89 -0.13 7.74 12.13
CA GLN A 89 1.04 7.60 13.01
C GLN A 89 2.14 8.63 12.69
N ALA A 90 2.36 8.91 11.40
CA ALA A 90 3.32 9.95 10.99
C ALA A 90 2.88 11.33 11.51
N ALA A 91 1.60 11.68 11.37
CA ALA A 91 1.06 12.95 11.85
C ALA A 91 1.18 13.09 13.38
N LEU A 92 0.86 12.02 14.14
CA LEU A 92 1.02 11.99 15.60
C LEU A 92 2.47 12.24 16.02
N ASN A 93 3.42 11.71 15.26
CA ASN A 93 4.85 11.88 15.50
C ASN A 93 5.41 13.16 14.87
N LYS A 94 4.55 14.07 14.37
CA LYS A 94 4.91 15.34 13.71
C LYS A 94 5.83 15.15 12.48
N ARG A 95 5.79 13.99 11.86
CA ARG A 95 6.53 13.66 10.66
C ARG A 95 5.79 14.21 9.44
N THR A 96 6.50 14.89 8.55
CA THR A 96 5.93 15.40 7.30
C THR A 96 5.71 14.27 6.31
N VAL A 97 4.50 14.17 5.78
CA VAL A 97 4.19 13.23 4.69
C VAL A 97 4.65 13.84 3.37
N VAL A 98 5.45 13.11 2.62
CA VAL A 98 5.96 13.52 1.31
C VAL A 98 5.44 12.56 0.25
N VAL A 99 4.88 13.09 -0.81
CA VAL A 99 4.35 12.32 -1.94
C VAL A 99 4.85 12.89 -3.26
N LEU A 100 4.85 12.09 -4.31
CA LEU A 100 5.09 12.60 -5.66
C LEU A 100 3.84 13.30 -6.20
N ASP A 101 4.03 14.25 -7.10
CA ASP A 101 2.94 14.86 -7.83
C ASP A 101 2.17 13.82 -8.66
N GLY A 102 0.85 13.89 -8.62
CA GLY A 102 -0.04 12.95 -9.28
C GLY A 102 -0.26 11.62 -8.59
N GLU A 103 0.31 11.39 -7.40
CA GLU A 103 0.01 10.20 -6.60
C GLU A 103 -1.45 10.13 -6.15
N TYR A 104 -1.85 8.97 -5.64
CA TYR A 104 -3.21 8.73 -5.17
C TYR A 104 -3.68 9.81 -4.20
N GLU A 105 -4.76 10.48 -4.56
CA GLU A 105 -5.34 11.60 -3.81
C GLU A 105 -5.67 11.28 -2.34
N GLY A 106 -5.88 10.00 -2.03
CA GLY A 106 -6.11 9.52 -0.67
C GLY A 106 -4.95 9.83 0.28
N TYR A 107 -3.71 9.88 -0.20
CA TYR A 107 -2.57 10.20 0.67
C TYR A 107 -2.68 11.62 1.21
N ALA A 108 -2.99 12.58 0.35
CA ALA A 108 -3.23 13.97 0.75
C ALA A 108 -4.47 14.09 1.64
N ALA A 109 -5.56 13.41 1.29
CA ALA A 109 -6.79 13.42 2.07
C ALA A 109 -6.59 12.87 3.50
N TYR A 110 -5.87 11.76 3.64
CA TYR A 110 -5.58 11.16 4.95
C TYR A 110 -4.65 12.04 5.78
N THR A 111 -3.64 12.66 5.14
CA THR A 111 -2.73 13.59 5.82
C THR A 111 -3.48 14.79 6.36
N ASN A 112 -4.35 15.39 5.55
CA ASN A 112 -5.18 16.54 5.95
C ASN A 112 -6.16 16.16 7.08
N ALA A 113 -6.79 14.97 6.99
CA ALA A 113 -7.71 14.49 8.01
C ALA A 113 -7.01 14.25 9.36
N ALA A 114 -5.73 13.89 9.33
CA ALA A 114 -4.90 13.72 10.52
C ALA A 114 -4.28 15.03 11.03
N ASN A 115 -4.58 16.19 10.44
CA ASN A 115 -3.91 17.48 10.67
C ASN A 115 -2.38 17.38 10.49
N GLY A 116 -1.91 16.49 9.62
CA GLY A 116 -0.50 16.30 9.29
C GLY A 116 0.00 17.34 8.28
N GLN A 117 1.32 17.45 8.19
CA GLN A 117 1.97 18.26 7.16
C GLN A 117 2.16 17.43 5.89
N LEU A 118 1.84 18.00 4.74
CA LEU A 118 2.01 17.39 3.43
C LEU A 118 2.96 18.24 2.57
N VAL A 119 3.90 17.58 1.93
CA VAL A 119 4.73 18.16 0.87
C VAL A 119 4.55 17.31 -0.39
N VAL A 120 4.27 17.95 -1.50
CA VAL A 120 4.20 17.33 -2.82
C VAL A 120 5.48 17.66 -3.57
N VAL A 121 6.18 16.64 -4.07
CA VAL A 121 7.45 16.75 -4.79
C VAL A 121 7.21 16.43 -6.26
N ASN A 122 7.71 17.26 -7.15
CA ASN A 122 7.65 16.98 -8.57
C ASN A 122 8.60 15.84 -8.92
N ARG A 123 8.11 14.82 -9.61
CA ARG A 123 8.88 13.62 -9.97
C ARG A 123 10.10 13.95 -10.80
N ASP A 124 9.96 14.82 -11.80
CA ASP A 124 11.04 15.18 -12.72
C ASP A 124 12.15 15.99 -12.02
N ASN A 125 11.81 16.69 -10.94
CA ASN A 125 12.73 17.50 -10.16
C ASN A 125 13.05 16.87 -8.79
N PHE A 126 12.72 15.61 -8.58
CA PHE A 126 12.81 14.92 -7.29
C PHE A 126 14.14 15.16 -6.58
N PHE A 127 15.27 14.91 -7.24
CA PHE A 127 16.62 14.99 -6.63
C PHE A 127 17.02 16.41 -6.22
N VAL A 128 16.38 17.42 -6.77
CA VAL A 128 16.57 18.82 -6.37
C VAL A 128 15.67 19.16 -5.19
N GLU A 129 14.40 18.82 -5.28
CA GLU A 129 13.40 19.20 -4.29
C GLU A 129 13.60 18.52 -2.94
N ILE A 130 14.11 17.27 -2.90
CA ILE A 130 14.40 16.56 -1.65
C ILE A 130 15.46 17.26 -0.78
N GLN A 131 16.29 18.15 -1.35
CA GLN A 131 17.29 18.91 -0.59
C GLN A 131 16.65 19.86 0.45
N THR A 132 15.44 20.31 0.16
CA THR A 132 14.72 21.29 1.00
C THR A 132 13.67 20.66 1.92
N LEU A 133 13.53 19.32 1.90
CA LEU A 133 12.57 18.63 2.74
C LEU A 133 12.91 18.77 4.23
N PRO A 134 11.90 18.70 5.13
CA PRO A 134 12.12 18.60 6.57
C PRO A 134 12.99 17.39 6.95
N GLU A 135 13.52 17.41 8.17
CA GLU A 135 14.38 16.31 8.66
C GLU A 135 13.61 15.00 8.85
N ASP A 136 12.39 15.09 9.36
CA ASP A 136 11.57 13.94 9.73
C ASP A 136 10.43 13.75 8.75
N ILE A 137 10.55 12.78 7.86
CA ILE A 137 9.57 12.56 6.80
C ILE A 137 9.11 11.11 6.72
N LEU A 138 7.86 10.94 6.27
CA LEU A 138 7.31 9.72 5.71
C LEU A 138 7.16 9.93 4.21
N PHE A 139 7.95 9.23 3.40
CA PHE A 139 7.77 9.23 1.95
C PHE A 139 6.79 8.13 1.55
N VAL A 140 5.69 8.51 0.88
CA VAL A 140 4.66 7.60 0.41
C VAL A 140 4.66 7.58 -1.11
N VAL A 141 4.81 6.40 -1.68
CA VAL A 141 4.93 6.24 -3.14
C VAL A 141 4.27 4.95 -3.59
N SER A 142 3.57 4.99 -4.72
CA SER A 142 3.04 3.79 -5.39
C SER A 142 3.99 3.31 -6.49
N ASN A 143 4.23 1.99 -6.56
CA ASN A 143 5.00 1.40 -7.65
C ASN A 143 4.47 -0.01 -7.99
N PRO A 144 3.79 -0.21 -9.13
CA PRO A 144 3.54 0.76 -10.22
C PRO A 144 2.80 2.02 -9.77
N ASN A 145 3.08 3.15 -10.44
CA ASN A 145 2.57 4.44 -10.05
C ASN A 145 1.05 4.56 -10.26
N SER A 146 0.36 5.22 -9.35
CA SER A 146 -1.09 5.37 -9.38
C SER A 146 -1.59 6.38 -10.43
N LEU A 147 -0.74 7.28 -10.89
CA LEU A 147 -1.08 8.31 -11.88
C LEU A 147 -1.24 7.73 -13.27
N ASP A 148 -0.25 6.98 -13.72
CA ASP A 148 -0.10 6.55 -15.11
C ASP A 148 0.04 5.03 -15.30
N GLY A 149 0.13 4.28 -14.21
CA GLY A 149 0.34 2.83 -14.20
C GLY A 149 1.76 2.38 -14.56
N ASN A 150 2.66 3.32 -14.79
CA ASN A 150 4.04 3.02 -15.15
C ASN A 150 4.89 2.68 -13.92
N LEU A 151 5.96 1.98 -14.18
CA LEU A 151 6.99 1.74 -13.18
C LEU A 151 7.87 2.98 -13.02
N ILE A 152 8.21 3.27 -11.78
CA ILE A 152 9.24 4.24 -11.46
C ILE A 152 10.58 3.49 -11.52
N SER A 153 11.26 3.58 -12.66
CA SER A 153 12.50 2.83 -12.90
C SER A 153 13.64 3.22 -11.96
N GLU A 154 13.66 4.48 -11.54
CA GLU A 154 14.66 5.07 -10.64
C GLU A 154 14.34 4.98 -9.15
N ILE A 155 13.33 4.19 -8.76
CA ILE A 155 12.81 4.18 -7.39
C ILE A 155 13.87 3.82 -6.34
N ASP A 156 14.75 2.88 -6.62
CA ASP A 156 15.85 2.50 -5.72
C ASP A 156 16.86 3.62 -5.54
N THR A 157 17.12 4.38 -6.61
CA THR A 157 17.96 5.59 -6.56
C THR A 157 17.30 6.67 -5.73
N MET A 158 15.97 6.83 -5.85
CA MET A 158 15.21 7.79 -5.04
C MET A 158 15.26 7.43 -3.55
N PHE A 159 15.10 6.17 -3.18
CA PHE A 159 15.22 5.73 -1.79
C PHE A 159 16.63 5.95 -1.23
N SER A 160 17.65 5.63 -2.02
CA SER A 160 19.05 5.83 -1.64
C SER A 160 19.38 7.31 -1.45
N ALA A 161 18.92 8.19 -2.34
CA ALA A 161 19.11 9.63 -2.23
C ALA A 161 18.39 10.20 -0.99
N LEU A 162 17.15 9.80 -0.75
CA LEU A 162 16.41 10.20 0.46
C LEU A 162 17.14 9.75 1.72
N ALA A 163 17.57 8.50 1.79
CA ALA A 163 18.27 7.97 2.94
C ALA A 163 19.60 8.68 3.22
N MET A 164 20.30 9.14 2.17
CA MET A 164 21.53 9.90 2.30
C MET A 164 21.30 11.29 2.88
N ILE A 165 20.23 11.97 2.46
CA ILE A 165 19.91 13.35 2.84
C ILE A 165 19.11 13.38 4.15
N ARG A 166 18.25 12.39 4.34
CA ARG A 166 17.35 12.25 5.50
C ARG A 166 17.44 10.82 6.05
N PRO A 167 18.48 10.50 6.85
CA PRO A 167 18.70 9.14 7.35
C PRO A 167 17.53 8.57 8.16
N ALA A 168 16.72 9.43 8.78
CA ALA A 168 15.52 9.04 9.52
C ALA A 168 14.26 8.85 8.66
N VAL A 169 14.36 9.01 7.33
CA VAL A 169 13.23 8.83 6.44
C VAL A 169 12.63 7.44 6.59
N GLU A 170 11.31 7.39 6.70
CA GLU A 170 10.54 6.16 6.55
C GLU A 170 9.83 6.17 5.21
N VAL A 171 9.79 5.01 4.57
CA VAL A 171 9.13 4.83 3.28
C VAL A 171 7.96 3.88 3.44
N LEU A 172 6.80 4.29 2.94
CA LEU A 172 5.66 3.44 2.66
C LEU A 172 5.57 3.24 1.14
N ILE A 173 5.71 2.00 0.69
CA ILE A 173 5.49 1.64 -0.71
C ILE A 173 4.10 1.03 -0.89
N ASP A 174 3.30 1.60 -1.79
CA ASP A 174 1.99 1.08 -2.15
C ASP A 174 2.09 0.18 -3.39
N LEU A 175 1.83 -1.11 -3.18
CA LEU A 175 1.91 -2.18 -4.17
C LEU A 175 0.53 -2.52 -4.76
N THR A 176 -0.45 -1.62 -4.65
CA THR A 176 -1.84 -1.89 -5.09
C THR A 176 -1.93 -2.30 -6.56
N TYR A 177 -1.01 -1.83 -7.39
CA TYR A 177 -0.98 -2.14 -8.83
C TYR A 177 -0.02 -3.27 -9.20
N VAL A 178 0.58 -3.95 -8.25
CA VAL A 178 1.36 -5.15 -8.47
C VAL A 178 0.58 -6.16 -9.27
N GLY A 179 0.44 -6.79 -10.03
CA GLY A 179 -0.45 -7.73 -10.71
C GLY A 179 -1.19 -7.15 -11.92
N VAL A 180 -1.07 -5.84 -12.17
CA VAL A 180 -1.57 -5.23 -13.42
C VAL A 180 -0.44 -4.93 -14.40
N VAL A 181 0.81 -5.31 -14.06
CA VAL A 181 2.00 -5.18 -14.87
C VAL A 181 2.58 -6.56 -15.19
N ASP A 182 3.36 -6.63 -16.25
CA ASP A 182 4.05 -7.85 -16.66
C ASP A 182 5.15 -8.22 -15.65
N PHE A 183 5.03 -9.37 -15.01
CA PHE A 183 5.95 -9.88 -14.00
C PHE A 183 7.36 -10.21 -14.56
N ASP A 184 7.50 -10.40 -15.84
CA ASP A 184 8.80 -10.74 -16.44
C ASP A 184 9.73 -9.53 -16.54
N ASN A 185 9.15 -8.32 -16.58
CA ASN A 185 9.89 -7.07 -16.76
C ASN A 185 9.92 -6.16 -15.52
N TYR A 186 9.51 -6.68 -14.36
CA TYR A 186 9.27 -5.87 -13.19
C TYR A 186 9.88 -6.50 -11.95
N LYS A 187 10.67 -5.71 -11.20
CA LYS A 187 11.18 -6.10 -9.89
C LYS A 187 11.20 -4.91 -8.94
N ILE A 188 10.80 -5.15 -7.70
CA ILE A 188 10.95 -4.20 -6.59
C ILE A 188 11.72 -4.90 -5.48
N ASP A 189 12.78 -4.26 -5.02
CA ASP A 189 13.50 -4.69 -3.83
C ASP A 189 13.01 -3.93 -2.60
N LEU A 190 12.35 -4.66 -1.70
CA LEU A 190 11.83 -4.14 -0.44
C LEU A 190 12.84 -4.24 0.71
N SER A 191 14.06 -4.72 0.44
CA SER A 191 15.10 -4.89 1.48
C SER A 191 15.68 -3.58 1.97
N HIS A 192 15.50 -2.47 1.23
CA HIS A 192 16.04 -1.17 1.59
C HIS A 192 15.67 -0.82 3.06
N PRO A 193 16.64 -0.43 3.89
CA PRO A 193 16.44 -0.27 5.33
C PRO A 193 15.40 0.80 5.70
N ASN A 194 15.20 1.79 4.85
CA ASN A 194 14.23 2.87 5.07
C ASN A 194 12.80 2.50 4.64
N ILE A 195 12.59 1.45 3.86
CA ILE A 195 11.26 0.92 3.60
C ILE A 195 10.76 0.23 4.87
N LYS A 196 9.86 0.91 5.58
CA LYS A 196 9.28 0.42 6.84
C LYS A 196 7.92 -0.21 6.65
N TYR A 197 7.22 0.14 5.56
CA TYR A 197 5.87 -0.29 5.29
C TYR A 197 5.68 -0.63 3.82
N ALA A 198 4.91 -1.68 3.55
CA ALA A 198 4.44 -2.02 2.22
C ALA A 198 2.98 -2.45 2.29
N CYS A 199 2.11 -1.90 1.46
CA CYS A 199 0.71 -2.28 1.43
C CYS A 199 0.31 -2.79 0.05
N PHE A 200 -0.76 -3.59 0.01
CA PHE A 200 -1.34 -4.08 -1.23
C PHE A 200 -2.86 -4.18 -1.16
N SER A 201 -3.48 -4.26 -2.32
CA SER A 201 -4.92 -4.50 -2.45
C SER A 201 -5.19 -5.52 -3.55
N LEU A 202 -6.18 -6.38 -3.36
CA LEU A 202 -6.67 -7.29 -4.40
C LEU A 202 -7.67 -6.61 -5.35
N SER A 203 -8.06 -5.37 -5.04
CA SER A 203 -9.08 -4.64 -5.80
C SER A 203 -8.75 -4.47 -7.28
N LYS A 204 -7.48 -4.21 -7.60
CA LYS A 204 -7.05 -3.93 -8.97
C LYS A 204 -6.65 -5.19 -9.73
N PRO A 205 -5.72 -6.03 -9.23
CA PRO A 205 -5.24 -7.18 -9.97
C PRO A 205 -6.30 -8.27 -10.15
N PHE A 206 -7.27 -8.37 -9.22
CA PHE A 206 -8.29 -9.44 -9.25
C PHE A 206 -9.72 -8.93 -9.45
N GLY A 207 -9.93 -7.63 -9.58
CA GLY A 207 -11.26 -7.06 -9.78
C GLY A 207 -12.22 -7.22 -8.59
N VAL A 208 -11.72 -7.58 -7.42
CA VAL A 208 -12.52 -7.84 -6.20
C VAL A 208 -12.67 -6.59 -5.32
N TYR A 209 -12.83 -5.46 -5.94
CA TYR A 209 -12.82 -4.16 -5.29
C TYR A 209 -13.94 -3.98 -4.23
N TYR A 210 -15.13 -4.56 -4.46
CA TYR A 210 -16.23 -4.50 -3.49
C TYR A 210 -15.99 -5.30 -2.22
N HIS A 211 -15.12 -6.30 -2.25
CA HIS A 211 -14.84 -7.16 -1.10
C HIS A 211 -13.85 -6.53 -0.10
N ARG A 212 -13.18 -5.44 -0.49
CA ARG A 212 -12.26 -4.70 0.38
C ARG A 212 -11.19 -5.59 1.02
N ILE A 213 -10.39 -6.27 0.19
CA ILE A 213 -9.34 -7.19 0.62
C ILE A 213 -7.97 -6.62 0.28
N GLY A 214 -7.09 -6.60 1.27
CA GLY A 214 -5.71 -6.17 1.13
C GLY A 214 -4.88 -6.53 2.34
N GLY A 215 -3.67 -6.02 2.40
CA GLY A 215 -2.78 -6.25 3.52
C GLY A 215 -1.74 -5.15 3.68
N MET A 216 -1.19 -5.09 4.87
CA MET A 216 -0.11 -4.22 5.27
C MET A 216 1.03 -5.06 5.85
N PHE A 217 2.22 -4.89 5.32
CA PHE A 217 3.48 -5.36 5.86
C PHE A 217 4.18 -4.21 6.59
N SER A 218 4.71 -4.48 7.77
CA SER A 218 5.43 -3.47 8.54
C SER A 218 6.66 -4.05 9.22
N LYS A 219 7.75 -3.27 9.29
CA LYS A 219 8.95 -3.59 10.08
C LYS A 219 8.83 -3.17 11.54
N LYS A 220 7.72 -2.51 11.91
CA LYS A 220 7.42 -2.10 13.29
C LYS A 220 5.91 -2.20 13.56
N PRO A 221 5.49 -2.33 14.81
CA PRO A 221 4.09 -2.52 15.12
C PRO A 221 3.24 -1.31 14.70
N LEU A 222 2.05 -1.59 14.16
CA LEU A 222 1.00 -0.62 13.85
C LEU A 222 -0.18 -0.84 14.80
N LEU A 223 -0.24 -0.07 15.87
CA LEU A 223 -1.17 -0.30 16.98
C LEU A 223 -2.63 -0.21 16.55
N GLY A 224 -2.96 0.67 15.61
CA GLY A 224 -4.33 0.80 15.09
C GLY A 224 -4.80 -0.40 14.25
N LEU A 225 -3.88 -1.30 13.86
CA LEU A 225 -4.20 -2.51 13.10
C LEU A 225 -4.14 -3.80 13.93
N TYR A 226 -3.84 -3.73 15.22
CA TYR A 226 -3.77 -4.94 16.07
C TYR A 226 -5.09 -5.70 16.17
N GLY A 227 -6.22 -5.02 16.01
CA GLY A 227 -7.51 -5.69 15.99
C GLY A 227 -7.78 -6.52 14.73
N ASN A 228 -6.92 -6.43 13.72
CA ASN A 228 -7.05 -7.12 12.44
C ASN A 228 -6.22 -8.42 12.38
N SER A 229 -5.34 -8.63 13.36
CA SER A 229 -4.43 -9.79 13.42
C SER A 229 -4.90 -10.88 14.37
#